data_ac89fadff17dcd293c52bfd4b061598a
#
_entry.id   ac89fadff17dcd293c52bfd4b061598a
#
_cell.length_a   1.000
_cell.length_b   1.000
_cell.length_c   1.000
_cell.angle_alpha   90.00
_cell.angle_beta   90.00
_cell.angle_gamma   90.00
#
_symmetry.space_group_name_H-M   'P 1'
#
loop_
_entity.id
_entity.type
_entity.pdbx_description
1 polymer ?
#
loop_
_entity_poly.entity_id
_entity_poly.type
_entity_poly.pdbx_seq_one_letter_code
_entity_poly.pdbx_strand_id
1 'polypeptide(L)'
;MSATISRLAAEIADAPTQSHGSEARRRYKVGGALGNAYDGYRRLFESWLPYYRKHRDDRDAEYKTLLTIMTEIDDTNVLHRAGEEGAKWLKEQSADLLADFSIDRLQAFNTECTTRNISPGGAADMLSLTILIDSITTK
;
A
#
# COMPACT_ATOMS: atom_id res chain seq x y z
N MET A 1 10.57 13.85 12.67
CA MET A 1 10.53 12.61 11.86
C MET A 1 9.61 12.73 10.65
N SER A 2 8.37 13.09 10.87
CA SER A 2 7.41 13.24 9.78
C SER A 2 7.88 14.24 8.71
N ALA A 3 8.40 15.40 9.10
CA ALA A 3 8.89 16.42 8.16
C ALA A 3 10.05 15.92 7.31
N THR A 4 10.97 15.15 7.90
CA THR A 4 12.10 14.57 7.16
C THR A 4 11.63 13.55 6.14
N ILE A 5 10.69 12.67 6.53
CA ILE A 5 10.13 11.65 5.65
C ILE A 5 9.38 12.32 4.49
N SER A 6 8.60 13.36 4.78
CA SER A 6 7.87 14.11 3.74
C SER A 6 8.81 14.77 2.75
N ARG A 7 9.93 15.30 3.23
CA ARG A 7 10.93 15.91 2.35
C ARG A 7 11.59 14.88 1.43
N LEU A 8 11.95 13.71 1.96
CA LEU A 8 12.50 12.64 1.15
C LEU A 8 11.51 12.17 0.09
N ALA A 9 10.24 12.07 0.46
CA ALA A 9 9.19 11.71 -0.48
C ALA A 9 9.06 12.75 -1.60
N ALA A 10 9.17 14.04 -1.25
CA ALA A 10 9.14 15.11 -2.24
C ALA A 10 10.32 15.04 -3.21
N GLU A 11 11.51 14.77 -2.69
CA GLU A 11 12.70 14.60 -3.52
C GLU A 11 12.55 13.42 -4.49
N ILE A 12 12.02 12.30 -4.01
CA ILE A 12 11.78 11.12 -4.85
C ILE A 12 10.76 11.45 -5.94
N ALA A 13 9.67 12.14 -5.60
CA ALA A 13 8.61 12.49 -6.54
C ALA A 13 9.09 13.46 -7.61
N ASP A 14 10.01 14.37 -7.27
CA ASP A 14 10.57 15.35 -8.21
C ASP A 14 11.69 14.79 -9.08
N ALA A 15 12.26 13.64 -8.71
CA ALA A 15 13.37 13.07 -9.47
C ALA A 15 12.91 12.60 -10.85
N PRO A 16 13.68 12.88 -11.91
CA PRO A 16 13.37 12.33 -13.24
C PRO A 16 13.43 10.82 -13.20
N THR A 17 12.44 10.16 -13.78
CA THR A 17 12.38 8.71 -13.76
C THR A 17 11.75 8.16 -15.03
N GLN A 18 12.29 7.04 -15.52
CA GLN A 18 11.77 6.28 -16.64
C GLN A 18 11.09 5.00 -16.15
N SER A 19 10.80 4.89 -14.86
CA SER A 19 10.21 3.70 -14.27
C SER A 19 8.77 3.49 -14.72
N HIS A 20 8.29 2.24 -14.64
CA HIS A 20 6.91 1.88 -14.95
C HIS A 20 5.92 2.63 -14.05
N GLY A 21 6.28 2.86 -12.78
CA GLY A 21 5.45 3.64 -11.88
C GLY A 21 5.26 5.07 -12.35
N SER A 22 6.30 5.68 -12.89
CA SER A 22 6.25 7.05 -13.43
C SER A 22 5.35 7.14 -14.67
N GLU A 23 5.47 6.17 -15.59
CA GLU A 23 4.62 6.08 -16.75
C GLU A 23 3.15 5.90 -16.38
N ALA A 24 2.86 4.98 -15.47
CA ALA A 24 1.49 4.71 -15.02
C ALA A 24 0.89 5.95 -14.39
N ARG A 25 1.66 6.68 -13.58
CA ARG A 25 1.21 7.92 -12.95
C ARG A 25 0.84 8.98 -13.98
N ARG A 26 1.67 9.16 -15.00
CA ARG A 26 1.39 10.11 -16.09
C ARG A 26 0.15 9.72 -16.86
N ARG A 27 0.04 8.45 -17.22
CA ARG A 27 -1.04 7.92 -18.05
C ARG A 27 -2.40 8.01 -17.35
N TYR A 28 -2.45 7.66 -16.07
CA TYR A 28 -3.69 7.60 -15.30
C TYR A 28 -3.91 8.84 -14.42
N LYS A 29 -2.93 9.73 -14.35
CA LYS A 29 -2.97 10.94 -13.50
C LYS A 29 -3.20 10.60 -12.03
N VAL A 30 -2.60 9.49 -11.57
CA VAL A 30 -2.67 9.06 -10.17
C VAL A 30 -1.30 9.17 -9.51
N GLY A 31 -1.31 9.27 -8.18
CA GLY A 31 -0.09 9.37 -7.41
C GLY A 31 0.65 8.04 -7.25
N GLY A 32 -0.08 6.93 -7.12
CA GLY A 32 0.54 5.63 -6.87
C GLY A 32 1.45 5.67 -5.66
N ALA A 33 2.52 4.86 -5.69
CA ALA A 33 3.49 4.83 -4.59
C ALA A 33 4.25 6.15 -4.44
N LEU A 34 4.68 6.77 -5.55
CA LEU A 34 5.40 8.04 -5.51
C LEU A 34 4.49 9.20 -5.12
N GLY A 35 3.30 9.28 -5.69
CA GLY A 35 2.33 10.32 -5.35
C GLY A 35 1.80 10.16 -3.93
N ASN A 36 1.55 8.93 -3.49
CA ASN A 36 1.13 8.66 -2.12
C ASN A 36 2.23 8.94 -1.11
N ALA A 37 3.49 9.13 -1.55
CA ALA A 37 4.53 9.53 -0.62
C ALA A 37 4.24 10.90 0.00
N TYR A 38 3.53 11.78 -0.71
CA TYR A 38 3.07 13.05 -0.14
C TYR A 38 1.90 12.87 0.82
N ASP A 39 0.77 12.34 0.34
CA ASP A 39 -0.42 12.11 1.16
C ASP A 39 -0.32 10.85 1.99
N GLY A 40 0.48 9.89 1.54
CA GLY A 40 0.64 8.59 2.18
C GLY A 40 1.20 8.69 3.58
N TYR A 41 2.13 9.61 3.83
CA TYR A 41 2.65 9.78 5.18
C TYR A 41 1.59 10.33 6.12
N ARG A 42 0.72 11.19 5.63
CA ARG A 42 -0.41 11.65 6.44
C ARG A 42 -1.33 10.48 6.76
N ARG A 43 -1.69 9.66 5.76
CA ARG A 43 -2.52 8.47 5.97
C ARG A 43 -1.84 7.46 6.89
N LEU A 44 -0.52 7.30 6.77
CA LEU A 44 0.23 6.40 7.62
C LEU A 44 0.07 6.81 9.09
N PHE A 45 0.27 8.07 9.41
CA PHE A 45 0.19 8.55 10.79
C PHE A 45 -1.24 8.66 11.30
N GLU A 46 -2.19 8.99 10.45
CA GLU A 46 -3.58 9.19 10.84
C GLU A 46 -4.42 7.91 10.84
N SER A 47 -4.05 6.92 10.02
CA SER A 47 -4.87 5.73 9.81
C SER A 47 -4.10 4.42 10.01
N TRP A 48 -3.06 4.16 9.22
CA TRP A 48 -2.41 2.84 9.19
C TRP A 48 -1.60 2.54 10.44
N LEU A 49 -0.88 3.51 10.96
CA LEU A 49 -0.10 3.33 12.19
C LEU A 49 -1.02 3.10 13.40
N PRO A 50 -2.08 3.90 13.61
CA PRO A 50 -3.05 3.60 14.67
C PRO A 50 -3.73 2.25 14.49
N TYR A 51 -4.09 1.87 13.26
CA TYR A 51 -4.70 0.57 12.96
C TYR A 51 -3.76 -0.57 13.35
N TYR A 52 -2.50 -0.50 12.92
CA TYR A 52 -1.49 -1.50 13.21
C TYR A 52 -1.28 -1.64 14.72
N ARG A 53 -1.18 -0.51 15.43
CA ARG A 53 -0.99 -0.49 16.89
C ARG A 53 -2.17 -1.10 17.63
N LYS A 54 -3.38 -0.84 17.16
CA LYS A 54 -4.60 -1.42 17.74
C LYS A 54 -4.62 -2.95 17.63
N HIS A 55 -4.09 -3.48 16.52
CA HIS A 55 -4.10 -4.91 16.23
C HIS A 55 -2.76 -5.60 16.51
N ARG A 56 -1.82 -4.90 17.13
CA ARG A 56 -0.45 -5.39 17.32
C ARG A 56 -0.39 -6.78 17.98
N ASP A 57 -1.26 -7.07 18.91
CA ASP A 57 -1.30 -8.36 19.62
C ASP A 57 -1.96 -9.47 18.80
N ASP A 58 -2.60 -9.13 17.69
CA ASP A 58 -3.16 -10.09 16.76
C ASP A 58 -2.03 -10.63 15.87
N ARG A 59 -1.91 -11.95 15.78
CA ARG A 59 -0.89 -12.58 14.95
C ARG A 59 -1.04 -12.22 13.47
N ASP A 60 -2.22 -11.79 13.04
CA ASP A 60 -2.53 -11.41 11.65
C ASP A 60 -2.48 -9.89 11.42
N ALA A 61 -1.96 -9.13 12.39
CA ALA A 61 -1.94 -7.67 12.33
C ALA A 61 -1.29 -7.12 11.06
N GLU A 62 -0.17 -7.71 10.64
CA GLU A 62 0.54 -7.27 9.44
C GLU A 62 -0.29 -7.50 8.18
N TYR A 63 -0.93 -8.66 8.06
CA TYR A 63 -1.80 -8.97 6.92
C TYR A 63 -3.01 -8.05 6.86
N LYS A 64 -3.65 -7.82 7.99
CA LYS A 64 -4.81 -6.93 8.08
C LYS A 64 -4.45 -5.49 7.76
N THR A 65 -3.29 -5.03 8.24
CA THR A 65 -2.80 -3.69 7.93
C THR A 65 -2.48 -3.55 6.44
N LEU A 66 -1.84 -4.56 5.85
CA LEU A 66 -1.57 -4.58 4.41
C LEU A 66 -2.86 -4.47 3.60
N LEU A 67 -3.86 -5.27 3.95
CA LEU A 67 -5.14 -5.26 3.26
C LEU A 67 -5.83 -3.89 3.39
N THR A 68 -5.75 -3.27 4.56
CA THR A 68 -6.28 -1.93 4.78
C THR A 68 -5.62 -0.91 3.85
N ILE A 69 -4.30 -0.96 3.76
CA ILE A 69 -3.55 -0.09 2.85
C ILE A 69 -3.97 -0.34 1.39
N MET A 70 -4.10 -1.61 1.01
CA MET A 70 -4.50 -1.99 -0.35
C MET A 70 -5.89 -1.48 -0.74
N THR A 71 -6.77 -1.28 0.21
CA THR A 71 -8.11 -0.71 -0.07
C THR A 71 -8.06 0.80 -0.31
N GLU A 72 -6.98 1.47 0.08
CA GLU A 72 -6.91 2.94 0.09
C GLU A 72 -6.00 3.54 -0.97
N ILE A 73 -4.90 2.87 -1.35
CA ILE A 73 -3.93 3.46 -2.27
C ILE A 73 -4.15 3.02 -3.71
N ASP A 74 -3.73 3.90 -4.63
CA ASP A 74 -3.66 3.58 -6.05
C ASP A 74 -2.23 3.15 -6.38
N ASP A 75 -2.03 1.82 -6.51
CA ASP A 75 -0.71 1.26 -6.78
C ASP A 75 -0.39 1.38 -8.26
N THR A 76 0.64 2.19 -8.61
CA THR A 76 1.01 2.42 -10.01
C THR A 76 1.50 1.16 -10.70
N ASN A 77 2.10 0.21 -9.97
CA ASN A 77 2.52 -1.06 -10.56
C ASN A 77 1.30 -1.89 -10.97
N VAL A 78 0.27 -1.90 -10.14
CA VAL A 78 -0.98 -2.59 -10.45
C VAL A 78 -1.66 -1.96 -11.66
N LEU A 79 -1.74 -0.62 -11.68
CA LEU A 79 -2.31 0.12 -12.81
C LEU A 79 -1.56 -0.15 -14.10
N HIS A 80 -0.24 -0.16 -14.06
CA HIS A 80 0.59 -0.41 -15.23
C HIS A 80 0.40 -1.82 -15.80
N ARG A 81 0.33 -2.84 -14.93
CA ARG A 81 0.27 -4.25 -15.36
C ARG A 81 -1.14 -4.75 -15.61
N ALA A 82 -2.09 -4.34 -14.79
CA ALA A 82 -3.45 -4.89 -14.79
C ALA A 82 -4.53 -3.86 -15.14
N GLY A 83 -4.16 -2.59 -15.33
CA GLY A 83 -5.09 -1.53 -15.68
C GLY A 83 -6.01 -1.13 -14.53
N GLU A 84 -6.97 -0.27 -14.86
CA GLU A 84 -7.93 0.24 -13.86
C GLU A 84 -8.84 -0.86 -13.32
N GLU A 85 -9.23 -1.82 -14.16
CA GLU A 85 -10.05 -2.95 -13.74
C GLU A 85 -9.34 -3.84 -12.73
N GLY A 86 -8.05 -4.11 -12.97
CA GLY A 86 -7.23 -4.88 -12.04
C GLY A 86 -7.06 -4.18 -10.72
N ALA A 87 -6.84 -2.87 -10.74
CA ALA A 87 -6.71 -2.06 -9.53
C ALA A 87 -8.01 -2.05 -8.73
N LYS A 88 -9.14 -1.91 -9.41
CA LYS A 88 -10.46 -1.95 -8.78
C LYS A 88 -10.74 -3.31 -8.16
N TRP A 89 -10.46 -4.38 -8.90
CA TRP A 89 -10.60 -5.76 -8.42
C TRP A 89 -9.80 -5.96 -7.13
N LEU A 90 -8.55 -5.50 -7.13
CA LEU A 90 -7.66 -5.65 -5.98
C LEU A 90 -8.22 -4.95 -4.74
N LYS A 91 -8.71 -3.73 -4.89
CA LYS A 91 -9.32 -2.99 -3.79
C LYS A 91 -10.57 -3.68 -3.26
N GLU A 92 -11.45 -4.13 -4.13
CA GLU A 92 -12.69 -4.81 -3.76
C GLU A 92 -12.41 -6.12 -3.03
N GLN A 93 -11.49 -6.94 -3.56
CA GLN A 93 -11.15 -8.22 -2.93
C GLN A 93 -10.41 -8.03 -1.61
N SER A 94 -9.59 -7.01 -1.50
CA SER A 94 -8.90 -6.68 -0.25
C SER A 94 -9.90 -6.30 0.83
N ALA A 95 -10.91 -5.51 0.49
CA ALA A 95 -11.97 -5.11 1.43
C ALA A 95 -12.81 -6.31 1.86
N ASP A 96 -13.18 -7.19 0.92
CA ASP A 96 -13.95 -8.40 1.23
C ASP A 96 -13.18 -9.33 2.16
N LEU A 97 -11.90 -9.53 1.88
CA LEU A 97 -11.05 -10.38 2.70
C LEU A 97 -10.87 -9.79 4.09
N LEU A 98 -10.69 -8.48 4.19
CA LEU A 98 -10.52 -7.80 5.48
C LEU A 98 -11.79 -7.94 6.34
N ALA A 99 -12.97 -7.89 5.72
CA ALA A 99 -14.26 -8.02 6.42
C ALA A 99 -14.47 -9.41 7.01
N ASP A 100 -13.90 -10.44 6.38
CA ASP A 100 -14.02 -11.84 6.83
C ASP A 100 -12.67 -12.53 6.63
N PHE A 101 -11.71 -12.14 7.45
CA PHE A 101 -10.32 -12.58 7.31
C PHE A 101 -10.12 -14.03 7.78
N SER A 102 -9.37 -14.79 6.96
CA SER A 102 -8.79 -16.08 7.36
C SER A 102 -7.52 -16.32 6.54
N ILE A 103 -6.63 -17.15 7.07
CA ILE A 103 -5.39 -17.51 6.37
C ILE A 103 -5.70 -18.27 5.08
N ASP A 104 -6.70 -19.15 5.10
CA ASP A 104 -7.09 -19.89 3.89
C ASP A 104 -7.57 -18.95 2.79
N ARG A 105 -8.39 -17.96 3.14
CA ARG A 105 -8.85 -16.95 2.19
C ARG A 105 -7.71 -16.07 1.70
N LEU A 106 -6.76 -15.75 2.58
CA LEU A 106 -5.58 -14.98 2.20
C LEU A 106 -4.74 -15.74 1.17
N GLN A 107 -4.53 -17.04 1.38
CA GLN A 107 -3.79 -17.87 0.44
C GLN A 107 -4.48 -17.95 -0.92
N ALA A 108 -5.80 -18.11 -0.92
CA ALA A 108 -6.59 -18.12 -2.16
C ALA A 108 -6.49 -16.78 -2.89
N PHE A 109 -6.55 -15.68 -2.16
CA PHE A 109 -6.41 -14.34 -2.71
C PHE A 109 -5.01 -14.13 -3.32
N ASN A 110 -3.97 -14.59 -2.63
CA ASN A 110 -2.60 -14.50 -3.14
C ASN A 110 -2.43 -15.29 -4.44
N THR A 111 -3.01 -16.49 -4.52
CA THR A 111 -2.99 -17.30 -5.74
C THR A 111 -3.70 -16.58 -6.88
N GLU A 112 -4.83 -15.99 -6.63
CA GLU A 112 -5.59 -15.23 -7.63
C GLU A 112 -4.80 -14.01 -8.11
N CYS A 113 -4.14 -13.29 -7.21
CA CYS A 113 -3.26 -12.16 -7.58
C CYS A 113 -2.15 -12.63 -8.51
N THR A 114 -1.50 -13.75 -8.18
CA THR A 114 -0.43 -14.32 -9.00
C THR A 114 -0.94 -14.69 -10.38
N THR A 115 -2.11 -15.32 -10.46
CA THR A 115 -2.75 -15.69 -11.72
C THR A 115 -3.04 -14.48 -12.60
N ARG A 116 -3.45 -13.38 -11.97
CA ARG A 116 -3.73 -12.11 -12.66
C ARG A 116 -2.51 -11.24 -12.90
N ASN A 117 -1.33 -11.70 -12.49
CA ASN A 117 -0.08 -10.94 -12.55
C ASN A 117 -0.17 -9.61 -11.81
N ILE A 118 -0.79 -9.63 -10.64
CA ILE A 118 -0.95 -8.46 -9.76
C ILE A 118 -0.03 -8.61 -8.56
N SER A 119 0.79 -7.58 -8.32
CA SER A 119 1.68 -7.51 -7.16
C SER A 119 1.49 -6.16 -6.47
N PRO A 120 1.00 -6.12 -5.23
CA PRO A 120 0.75 -4.87 -4.51
C PRO A 120 2.03 -4.31 -3.87
N GLY A 121 3.05 -4.03 -4.70
CA GLY A 121 4.35 -3.57 -4.22
C GLY A 121 4.29 -2.25 -3.46
N GLY A 122 3.48 -1.30 -3.93
CA GLY A 122 3.32 -0.01 -3.26
C GLY A 122 2.71 -0.14 -1.86
N ALA A 123 1.71 -1.00 -1.72
CA ALA A 123 1.10 -1.26 -0.42
C ALA A 123 2.08 -1.96 0.52
N ALA A 124 2.85 -2.92 0.02
CA ALA A 124 3.86 -3.61 0.81
C ALA A 124 4.93 -2.66 1.32
N ASP A 125 5.36 -1.70 0.50
CA ASP A 125 6.32 -0.67 0.90
C ASP A 125 5.76 0.20 2.02
N MET A 126 4.49 0.59 1.93
CA MET A 126 3.83 1.38 2.96
C MET A 126 3.67 0.60 4.27
N LEU A 127 3.39 -0.70 4.18
CA LEU A 127 3.34 -1.56 5.36
C LEU A 127 4.70 -1.62 6.05
N SER A 128 5.76 -1.84 5.28
CA SER A 128 7.13 -1.90 5.82
C SER A 128 7.48 -0.59 6.54
N LEU A 129 7.13 0.53 5.94
CA LEU A 129 7.37 1.84 6.54
C LEU A 129 6.55 2.03 7.82
N THR A 130 5.29 1.59 7.82
CA THR A 130 4.43 1.66 9.00
C THR A 130 5.04 0.87 10.17
N ILE A 131 5.51 -0.34 9.91
CA ILE A 131 6.13 -1.20 10.92
C ILE A 131 7.43 -0.55 11.43
N LEU A 132 8.24 -0.01 10.53
CA LEU A 132 9.48 0.67 10.90
C LEU A 132 9.20 1.88 11.81
N ILE A 133 8.26 2.73 11.42
CA ILE A 133 7.88 3.92 12.21
C ILE A 133 7.37 3.48 13.60
N ASP A 134 6.55 2.44 13.65
CA ASP A 134 6.08 1.91 14.92
C ASP A 134 7.24 1.47 15.80
N SER A 135 8.20 0.74 15.24
CA SER A 135 9.32 0.20 16.01
C SER A 135 10.23 1.29 16.57
N ILE A 136 10.43 2.40 15.86
CA ILE A 136 11.31 3.48 16.32
C ILE A 136 10.61 4.52 17.20
N THR A 137 9.28 4.53 17.21
CA THR A 137 8.50 5.51 18.02
C THR A 137 7.83 4.86 19.24
N THR A 138 7.83 3.54 19.34
CA THR A 138 7.27 2.81 20.48
C THR A 138 8.41 2.25 21.31
N LYS A 139 8.82 2.98 22.32
CA LYS A 139 9.86 2.51 23.24
C LYS A 139 9.41 2.64 24.68
#